data_41c0f7a4ff9063c22aae403450a1c480
#
_entry.id   41c0f7a4ff9063c22aae403450a1c480
#
_cell.length_a   1.000
_cell.length_b   1.000
_cell.length_c   1.000
_cell.angle_alpha   90.00
_cell.angle_beta   90.00
_cell.angle_gamma   90.00
#
_symmetry.space_group_name_H-M   'P 1'
#
loop_
_entity.id
_entity.type
_entity.pdbx_description
1 polymer ?
#
loop_
_entity_poly.entity_id
_entity_poly.type
_entity_poly.pdbx_seq_one_letter_code
_entity_poly.pdbx_strand_id
1 'polypeptide(L)'
;MNILKRVFGALPEWPWTTKKTEAKSGHLEMARESLRELVSDKRLPSGIRESLAGDYAAVEGMLDKLEHGHLHLAVFGRVSTGKSSLLNALIGETRFTASPLHGETRVSSMESWNEVEAGGVFLIDTPGLDEAGGEAREAMARDVTARADLVIFVVDGDMTDSELDALRTVVHQGRPVLLALNKSDRFTADELDRLRMSLTTRTEGLLAPEHIVAVAADPRPQLVVEVDADGRETQTERDRPADVEALRLKLWDIINDEGKTLVALNASLFASDLSDQVGRRILAARQEIGEKLTRTYCLGKGVAVAFNPLPVADLFAAAAIDVGMVVHLSRVYDLPLSQKEAGKLTAVIAAESAALMGTVWAIHFVSSALKAGTAGLSTVVTAGAQGAIAYYSTYVVGKVAGEYLSRGKSWGDGGPKHVVKSIIDNLDRDSVLKDARREIQARLGTR
;
A
#
# COMPACT_ATOMS: atom_id res chain seq x y z
N MET A 1 -37.90 -13.56 -4.22
CA MET A 1 -38.04 -12.93 -5.57
C MET A 1 -36.80 -12.10 -5.78
N ASN A 2 -36.05 -12.40 -6.82
CA ASN A 2 -34.64 -12.00 -6.98
C ASN A 2 -34.51 -10.46 -7.01
N ILE A 3 -33.73 -9.86 -6.10
CA ILE A 3 -33.50 -8.43 -6.00
C ILE A 3 -32.96 -7.84 -7.33
N LEU A 4 -32.18 -8.64 -8.09
CA LEU A 4 -31.72 -8.29 -9.42
C LEU A 4 -32.85 -7.92 -10.40
N LYS A 5 -33.96 -8.65 -10.35
CA LYS A 5 -35.14 -8.30 -11.15
C LYS A 5 -35.77 -6.96 -10.75
N ARG A 6 -35.56 -6.55 -9.49
CA ARG A 6 -36.02 -5.26 -8.99
C ARG A 6 -35.06 -4.11 -9.34
N VAL A 7 -33.74 -4.37 -9.25
CA VAL A 7 -32.71 -3.36 -9.56
C VAL A 7 -32.59 -3.13 -11.06
N PHE A 8 -32.66 -4.19 -11.86
CA PHE A 8 -32.46 -4.14 -13.31
C PHE A 8 -33.74 -4.38 -14.13
N GLY A 9 -34.91 -4.39 -13.48
CA GLY A 9 -36.21 -4.58 -14.14
C GLY A 9 -36.39 -5.93 -14.81
N ALA A 10 -36.85 -5.93 -16.07
CA ALA A 10 -37.06 -7.13 -16.88
C ALA A 10 -35.77 -7.63 -17.59
N LEU A 11 -34.59 -7.13 -17.20
CA LEU A 11 -33.34 -7.58 -17.79
C LEU A 11 -33.11 -9.08 -17.52
N PRO A 12 -32.45 -9.83 -18.42
CA PRO A 12 -32.19 -11.24 -18.24
C PRO A 12 -31.30 -11.49 -17.01
N GLU A 13 -31.32 -12.73 -16.49
CA GLU A 13 -30.47 -13.14 -15.36
C GLU A 13 -29.00 -12.91 -15.71
N TRP A 14 -28.21 -12.56 -14.69
CA TRP A 14 -26.78 -12.29 -14.85
C TRP A 14 -26.10 -13.42 -15.63
N PRO A 15 -25.28 -13.10 -16.66
CA PRO A 15 -24.70 -14.11 -17.57
C PRO A 15 -23.86 -15.17 -16.87
N TRP A 16 -23.33 -14.89 -15.69
CA TRP A 16 -22.50 -15.82 -14.92
C TRP A 16 -23.28 -16.72 -13.94
N THR A 17 -24.55 -16.46 -13.71
CA THR A 17 -25.37 -17.35 -12.87
C THR A 17 -25.87 -18.58 -13.66
N THR A 18 -25.81 -18.57 -14.97
CA THR A 18 -26.51 -19.55 -15.81
C THR A 18 -25.68 -20.39 -16.78
N LYS A 19 -24.37 -20.25 -16.93
CA LYS A 19 -23.53 -21.25 -17.64
C LYS A 19 -22.04 -21.00 -17.52
N LYS A 20 -21.28 -22.06 -17.18
CA LYS A 20 -19.84 -22.20 -17.37
C LYS A 20 -19.44 -21.88 -18.81
N THR A 21 -18.86 -20.73 -19.04
CA THR A 21 -18.17 -20.41 -20.30
C THR A 21 -16.67 -20.62 -20.07
N GLU A 22 -16.14 -21.73 -20.57
CA GLU A 22 -14.80 -22.26 -20.27
C GLU A 22 -13.62 -21.33 -20.65
N ALA A 23 -13.79 -20.41 -21.56
CA ALA A 23 -12.68 -19.54 -22.02
C ALA A 23 -12.38 -18.33 -21.11
N LYS A 24 -13.31 -17.91 -20.26
CA LYS A 24 -13.11 -16.76 -19.33
C LYS A 24 -12.67 -17.19 -17.92
N SER A 25 -12.52 -18.49 -17.66
CA SER A 25 -12.14 -19.02 -16.33
C SER A 25 -10.64 -18.95 -16.02
N GLY A 26 -9.78 -18.86 -17.04
CA GLY A 26 -8.33 -18.90 -16.86
C GLY A 26 -7.77 -17.73 -16.06
N HIS A 27 -8.26 -16.50 -16.30
CA HIS A 27 -7.79 -15.32 -15.56
C HIS A 27 -8.23 -15.32 -14.09
N LEU A 28 -9.45 -15.79 -13.82
CA LEU A 28 -9.96 -15.95 -12.45
C LEU A 28 -9.16 -17.00 -11.67
N GLU A 29 -8.82 -18.12 -12.31
CA GLU A 29 -8.04 -19.19 -11.68
C GLU A 29 -6.59 -18.72 -11.40
N MET A 30 -5.96 -17.99 -12.33
CA MET A 30 -4.64 -17.39 -12.13
C MET A 30 -4.65 -16.38 -10.97
N ALA A 31 -5.68 -15.53 -10.87
CA ALA A 31 -5.82 -14.58 -9.77
C ALA A 31 -5.99 -15.30 -8.42
N ARG A 32 -6.80 -16.35 -8.37
CA ARG A 32 -6.96 -17.21 -7.18
C ARG A 32 -5.65 -17.87 -6.76
N GLU A 33 -4.92 -18.43 -7.70
CA GLU A 33 -3.67 -19.12 -7.42
C GLU A 33 -2.62 -18.15 -6.85
N SER A 34 -2.48 -16.97 -7.45
CA SER A 34 -1.58 -15.91 -6.95
C SER A 34 -1.94 -15.47 -5.52
N LEU A 35 -3.22 -15.29 -5.21
CA LEU A 35 -3.67 -14.92 -3.86
C LEU A 35 -3.45 -16.06 -2.85
N ARG A 36 -3.69 -17.33 -3.23
CA ARG A 36 -3.43 -18.48 -2.36
C ARG A 36 -1.95 -18.66 -2.08
N GLU A 37 -1.08 -18.43 -3.05
CA GLU A 37 0.37 -18.48 -2.85
C GLU A 37 0.83 -17.44 -1.82
N LEU A 38 0.29 -16.21 -1.85
CA LEU A 38 0.60 -15.17 -0.86
C LEU A 38 0.26 -15.60 0.57
N VAL A 39 -0.90 -16.25 0.78
CA VAL A 39 -1.33 -16.73 2.12
C VAL A 39 -0.55 -17.96 2.57
N SER A 40 -0.17 -18.84 1.63
CA SER A 40 0.43 -20.15 1.94
C SER A 40 1.95 -20.11 2.11
N ASP A 41 2.62 -18.97 1.95
CA ASP A 41 4.08 -18.88 2.06
C ASP A 41 4.56 -19.19 3.49
N LYS A 42 4.96 -20.45 3.70
CA LYS A 42 5.47 -20.96 4.99
C LYS A 42 6.87 -20.45 5.33
N ARG A 43 7.55 -19.77 4.42
CA ARG A 43 8.94 -19.26 4.60
C ARG A 43 9.00 -18.00 5.45
N LEU A 44 7.83 -17.38 5.73
CA LEU A 44 7.77 -16.18 6.56
C LEU A 44 7.96 -16.49 8.05
N PRO A 45 8.87 -15.78 8.74
CA PRO A 45 9.01 -15.87 10.19
C PRO A 45 7.67 -15.56 10.91
N SER A 46 7.41 -16.24 12.04
CA SER A 46 6.14 -16.10 12.79
C SER A 46 5.79 -14.66 13.17
N GLY A 47 6.79 -13.88 13.60
CA GLY A 47 6.58 -12.47 13.98
C GLY A 47 6.18 -11.56 12.80
N ILE A 48 6.64 -11.88 11.57
CA ILE A 48 6.22 -11.16 10.37
C ILE A 48 4.78 -11.55 10.01
N ARG A 49 4.43 -12.82 10.16
CA ARG A 49 3.07 -13.31 9.87
C ARG A 49 2.02 -12.65 10.76
N GLU A 50 2.31 -12.43 12.04
CA GLU A 50 1.42 -11.72 12.96
C GLU A 50 1.20 -10.26 12.54
N SER A 51 2.24 -9.58 12.05
CA SER A 51 2.12 -8.20 11.55
C SER A 51 1.33 -8.08 10.25
N LEU A 52 1.15 -9.18 9.51
CA LEU A 52 0.42 -9.26 8.24
C LEU A 52 -1.01 -9.81 8.41
N ALA A 53 -1.48 -10.00 9.64
CA ALA A 53 -2.80 -10.60 9.88
C ALA A 53 -3.95 -9.83 9.20
N GLY A 54 -3.88 -8.48 9.17
CA GLY A 54 -4.84 -7.65 8.44
C GLY A 54 -4.79 -7.84 6.92
N ASP A 55 -3.60 -8.00 6.37
CA ASP A 55 -3.41 -8.24 4.93
C ASP A 55 -3.92 -9.63 4.54
N TYR A 56 -3.74 -10.64 5.39
CA TYR A 56 -4.30 -11.99 5.16
C TYR A 56 -5.82 -11.98 5.18
N ALA A 57 -6.46 -11.26 6.11
CA ALA A 57 -7.91 -11.11 6.13
C ALA A 57 -8.44 -10.45 4.83
N ALA A 58 -7.71 -9.45 4.30
CA ALA A 58 -8.05 -8.84 3.02
C ALA A 58 -7.91 -9.82 1.84
N VAL A 59 -6.89 -10.68 1.84
CA VAL A 59 -6.74 -11.75 0.83
C VAL A 59 -7.88 -12.76 0.92
N GLU A 60 -8.24 -13.19 2.12
CA GLU A 60 -9.37 -14.12 2.32
C GLU A 60 -10.68 -13.51 1.81
N GLY A 61 -10.95 -12.24 2.10
CA GLY A 61 -12.10 -11.52 1.55
C GLY A 61 -12.09 -11.45 0.02
N MET A 62 -10.93 -11.22 -0.60
CA MET A 62 -10.81 -11.21 -2.06
C MET A 62 -10.98 -12.61 -2.66
N LEU A 63 -10.49 -13.66 -2.00
CA LEU A 63 -10.71 -15.04 -2.41
C LEU A 63 -12.20 -15.43 -2.35
N ASP A 64 -12.88 -15.06 -1.27
CA ASP A 64 -14.32 -15.26 -1.12
C ASP A 64 -15.11 -14.55 -2.23
N LYS A 65 -14.77 -13.30 -2.51
CA LYS A 65 -15.29 -12.51 -3.63
C LYS A 65 -15.14 -13.23 -4.98
N LEU A 66 -13.93 -13.77 -5.25
CA LEU A 66 -13.65 -14.51 -6.48
C LEU A 66 -14.41 -15.85 -6.56
N GLU A 67 -14.57 -16.54 -5.42
CA GLU A 67 -15.29 -17.83 -5.37
C GLU A 67 -16.77 -17.68 -5.64
N HIS A 68 -17.38 -16.61 -5.15
CA HIS A 68 -18.80 -16.33 -5.31
C HIS A 68 -19.12 -15.48 -6.55
N GLY A 69 -18.11 -14.92 -7.22
CA GLY A 69 -18.28 -14.05 -8.38
C GLY A 69 -18.95 -12.72 -8.03
N HIS A 70 -18.73 -12.21 -6.82
CA HIS A 70 -19.31 -10.96 -6.35
C HIS A 70 -18.68 -9.76 -7.07
N LEU A 71 -19.51 -8.84 -7.53
CA LEU A 71 -19.11 -7.57 -8.11
C LEU A 71 -19.32 -6.45 -7.09
N HIS A 72 -18.28 -5.67 -6.83
CA HIS A 72 -18.32 -4.55 -5.91
C HIS A 72 -18.39 -3.22 -6.68
N LEU A 73 -19.47 -2.49 -6.48
CA LEU A 73 -19.72 -1.19 -7.08
C LEU A 73 -19.69 -0.13 -6.01
N ALA A 74 -18.74 0.78 -6.08
CA ALA A 74 -18.62 1.90 -5.16
C ALA A 74 -19.16 3.19 -5.75
N VAL A 75 -19.81 4.00 -4.92
CA VAL A 75 -20.22 5.34 -5.27
C VAL A 75 -19.33 6.35 -4.55
N PHE A 76 -18.69 7.23 -5.32
CA PHE A 76 -17.69 8.17 -4.83
C PHE A 76 -18.01 9.59 -5.31
N GLY A 77 -17.74 10.60 -4.52
CA GLY A 77 -18.03 11.99 -4.85
C GLY A 77 -18.13 12.87 -3.61
N ARG A 78 -18.33 14.16 -3.83
CA ARG A 78 -18.43 15.17 -2.78
C ARG A 78 -19.63 14.92 -1.84
N VAL A 79 -19.59 15.50 -0.63
CA VAL A 79 -20.73 15.52 0.29
C VAL A 79 -21.95 16.16 -0.38
N SER A 80 -23.12 15.63 -0.11
CA SER A 80 -24.42 16.15 -0.63
C SER A 80 -24.62 16.06 -2.15
N THR A 81 -23.76 15.36 -2.90
CA THR A 81 -24.01 15.08 -4.33
C THR A 81 -25.12 14.04 -4.56
N GLY A 82 -25.57 13.38 -3.49
CA GLY A 82 -26.67 12.40 -3.53
C GLY A 82 -26.23 10.96 -3.77
N LYS A 83 -25.05 10.56 -3.27
CA LYS A 83 -24.50 9.19 -3.37
C LYS A 83 -25.47 8.15 -2.81
N SER A 84 -25.85 8.30 -1.55
CA SER A 84 -26.78 7.37 -0.87
C SER A 84 -28.15 7.33 -1.53
N SER A 85 -28.67 8.50 -1.99
CA SER A 85 -29.92 8.56 -2.77
C SER A 85 -29.79 7.81 -4.09
N LEU A 86 -28.64 7.93 -4.77
CA LEU A 86 -28.38 7.21 -6.03
C LEU A 86 -28.34 5.69 -5.82
N LEU A 87 -27.68 5.23 -4.77
CA LEU A 87 -27.68 3.81 -4.42
C LEU A 87 -29.08 3.30 -4.09
N ASN A 88 -29.87 4.05 -3.31
CA ASN A 88 -31.25 3.69 -3.01
C ASN A 88 -32.11 3.66 -4.27
N ALA A 89 -31.96 4.62 -5.16
CA ALA A 89 -32.68 4.65 -6.44
C ALA A 89 -32.30 3.48 -7.36
N LEU A 90 -31.02 3.06 -7.37
CA LEU A 90 -30.55 1.89 -8.12
C LEU A 90 -31.14 0.59 -7.56
N ILE A 91 -31.21 0.45 -6.23
CA ILE A 91 -31.78 -0.74 -5.56
C ILE A 91 -33.34 -0.73 -5.67
N GLY A 92 -33.95 0.44 -5.72
CA GLY A 92 -35.39 0.62 -5.63
C GLY A 92 -35.95 0.50 -4.21
N GLU A 93 -35.09 0.55 -3.20
CA GLU A 93 -35.40 0.48 -1.77
C GLU A 93 -34.52 1.45 -0.98
N THR A 94 -35.04 2.02 0.11
CA THR A 94 -34.25 2.87 1.01
C THR A 94 -33.45 2.01 1.98
N ARG A 95 -32.17 1.76 1.67
CA ARG A 95 -31.24 1.00 2.51
C ARG A 95 -30.07 1.84 3.01
N PHE A 96 -29.70 2.87 2.27
CA PHE A 96 -28.64 3.79 2.66
C PHE A 96 -29.25 5.05 3.27
N THR A 97 -28.71 5.52 4.39
CA THR A 97 -29.20 6.73 5.05
C THR A 97 -28.72 7.93 4.29
N ALA A 98 -29.65 8.64 3.65
CA ALA A 98 -29.38 9.95 3.05
C ALA A 98 -29.58 11.03 4.12
N SER A 99 -28.54 11.51 4.75
CA SER A 99 -28.64 12.63 5.70
C SER A 99 -28.31 13.96 4.99
N PRO A 100 -29.18 14.99 5.11
CA PRO A 100 -28.88 16.33 4.62
C PRO A 100 -27.93 17.10 5.56
N LEU A 101 -27.60 16.55 6.73
CA LEU A 101 -26.74 17.20 7.72
C LEU A 101 -25.27 16.90 7.42
N HIS A 102 -24.47 17.92 7.26
CA HIS A 102 -23.03 17.83 7.15
C HIS A 102 -22.46 17.21 8.44
N GLY A 103 -21.78 16.08 8.33
CA GLY A 103 -20.96 15.54 9.42
C GLY A 103 -21.48 14.33 10.18
N GLU A 104 -22.56 13.65 9.79
CA GLU A 104 -22.96 12.41 10.46
C GLU A 104 -22.10 11.20 10.11
N THR A 105 -21.32 11.25 9.04
CA THR A 105 -20.35 10.20 8.68
C THR A 105 -18.95 10.54 9.23
N ARG A 106 -18.88 10.98 10.48
CA ARG A 106 -17.61 11.25 11.16
C ARG A 106 -17.02 9.99 11.77
N VAL A 107 -16.58 9.05 10.97
CA VAL A 107 -15.57 8.09 11.44
C VAL A 107 -14.59 7.82 10.30
N SER A 108 -13.40 8.33 10.42
CA SER A 108 -12.26 8.04 9.58
C SER A 108 -11.63 6.68 9.93
N SER A 109 -12.45 5.64 10.04
CA SER A 109 -11.95 4.27 10.16
C SER A 109 -12.60 3.44 9.06
N MET A 110 -11.79 2.59 8.46
CA MET A 110 -12.16 1.66 7.37
C MET A 110 -13.33 0.72 7.71
N GLU A 111 -13.93 0.84 8.90
CA GLU A 111 -15.02 0.02 9.42
C GLU A 111 -16.43 0.58 9.17
N SER A 112 -16.58 1.78 8.58
CA SER A 112 -17.88 2.47 8.47
C SER A 112 -18.46 2.57 7.06
N TRP A 113 -18.05 1.69 6.16
CA TRP A 113 -18.65 1.63 4.83
C TRP A 113 -19.92 0.80 4.88
N ASN A 114 -21.04 1.42 4.48
CA ASN A 114 -22.30 0.71 4.35
C ASN A 114 -22.25 -0.13 3.07
N GLU A 115 -22.14 -1.44 3.22
CA GLU A 115 -22.14 -2.41 2.13
C GLU A 115 -23.46 -3.17 2.13
N VAL A 116 -24.14 -3.21 0.98
CA VAL A 116 -25.40 -3.89 0.81
C VAL A 116 -25.33 -4.83 -0.38
N GLU A 117 -25.53 -6.12 -0.14
CA GLU A 117 -25.62 -7.10 -1.20
C GLU A 117 -26.97 -6.98 -1.94
N ALA A 118 -26.90 -6.88 -3.26
CA ALA A 118 -28.03 -6.85 -4.16
C ALA A 118 -27.88 -7.91 -5.26
N GLY A 119 -28.04 -9.20 -4.89
CA GLY A 119 -28.06 -10.32 -5.84
C GLY A 119 -26.73 -10.60 -6.53
N GLY A 120 -25.62 -10.57 -5.80
CA GLY A 120 -24.26 -10.78 -6.31
C GLY A 120 -23.55 -9.50 -6.70
N VAL A 121 -24.19 -8.34 -6.55
CA VAL A 121 -23.55 -7.02 -6.62
C VAL A 121 -23.54 -6.41 -5.23
N PHE A 122 -22.37 -6.04 -4.75
CA PHE A 122 -22.18 -5.30 -3.52
C PHE A 122 -22.10 -3.81 -3.82
N LEU A 123 -23.01 -3.05 -3.22
CA LEU A 123 -23.05 -1.60 -3.36
C LEU A 123 -22.37 -0.97 -2.14
N ILE A 124 -21.39 -0.10 -2.38
CA ILE A 124 -20.56 0.51 -1.34
C ILE A 124 -20.81 2.01 -1.36
N ASP A 125 -21.37 2.55 -0.28
CA ASP A 125 -21.47 3.99 -0.06
C ASP A 125 -20.21 4.51 0.63
N THR A 126 -19.64 5.60 0.11
CA THR A 126 -18.38 6.15 0.61
C THR A 126 -18.58 7.50 1.29
N PRO A 127 -17.72 7.86 2.28
CA PRO A 127 -17.69 9.21 2.82
C PRO A 127 -17.48 10.28 1.74
N GLY A 128 -17.93 11.52 1.99
CA GLY A 128 -17.80 12.60 1.02
C GLY A 128 -16.38 13.17 0.94
N LEU A 129 -15.95 13.57 -0.26
CA LEU A 129 -14.62 14.10 -0.55
C LEU A 129 -14.23 15.35 0.24
N ASP A 130 -15.21 16.18 0.64
CA ASP A 130 -14.95 17.47 1.31
C ASP A 130 -14.59 17.32 2.79
N GLU A 131 -14.78 16.12 3.37
CA GLU A 131 -14.48 15.85 4.78
C GLU A 131 -12.97 15.58 5.00
N ALA A 132 -12.21 15.44 3.94
CA ALA A 132 -10.80 15.08 3.98
C ALA A 132 -9.88 16.13 3.33
N GLY A 133 -8.73 16.41 3.94
CA GLY A 133 -7.65 17.19 3.32
C GLY A 133 -7.00 16.44 2.13
N GLY A 134 -6.11 17.08 1.37
CA GLY A 134 -5.57 16.55 0.13
C GLY A 134 -5.03 15.11 0.22
N GLU A 135 -4.14 14.81 1.16
CA GLU A 135 -3.57 13.45 1.36
C GLU A 135 -4.62 12.42 1.81
N ALA A 136 -5.55 12.81 2.69
CA ALA A 136 -6.61 11.93 3.14
C ALA A 136 -7.62 11.63 2.02
N ARG A 137 -7.86 12.58 1.12
CA ARG A 137 -8.71 12.42 -0.07
C ARG A 137 -8.12 11.44 -1.06
N GLU A 138 -6.81 11.52 -1.29
CA GLU A 138 -6.08 10.59 -2.14
C GLU A 138 -6.04 9.18 -1.54
N ALA A 139 -5.86 9.07 -0.22
CA ALA A 139 -5.95 7.79 0.50
C ALA A 139 -7.34 7.17 0.38
N MET A 140 -8.41 7.98 0.51
CA MET A 140 -9.79 7.53 0.35
C MET A 140 -10.07 7.05 -1.09
N ALA A 141 -9.60 7.78 -2.11
CA ALA A 141 -9.74 7.36 -3.50
C ALA A 141 -9.04 6.02 -3.75
N ARG A 142 -7.85 5.82 -3.19
CA ARG A 142 -7.13 4.55 -3.26
C ARG A 142 -7.86 3.41 -2.55
N ASP A 143 -8.42 3.66 -1.38
CA ASP A 143 -9.17 2.64 -0.62
C ASP A 143 -10.46 2.22 -1.34
N VAL A 144 -11.19 3.18 -1.93
CA VAL A 144 -12.35 2.90 -2.81
C VAL A 144 -11.95 1.97 -3.94
N THR A 145 -10.89 2.31 -4.66
CA THR A 145 -10.44 1.54 -5.82
C THR A 145 -9.88 0.17 -5.46
N ALA A 146 -9.31 0.01 -4.26
CA ALA A 146 -8.85 -1.29 -3.78
C ALA A 146 -10.00 -2.29 -3.59
N ARG A 147 -11.19 -1.81 -3.23
CA ARG A 147 -12.38 -2.64 -2.92
C ARG A 147 -13.33 -2.79 -4.09
N ALA A 148 -13.53 -1.72 -4.89
CA ALA A 148 -14.51 -1.69 -5.96
C ALA A 148 -13.98 -2.30 -7.27
N ASP A 149 -14.85 -2.94 -8.01
CA ASP A 149 -14.62 -3.41 -9.37
C ASP A 149 -15.03 -2.37 -10.40
N LEU A 150 -15.99 -1.52 -10.03
CA LEU A 150 -16.49 -0.39 -10.82
C LEU A 150 -16.83 0.76 -9.88
N VAL A 151 -16.51 1.98 -10.30
CA VAL A 151 -16.80 3.19 -9.52
C VAL A 151 -17.79 4.07 -10.25
N ILE A 152 -18.83 4.51 -9.54
CA ILE A 152 -19.70 5.60 -10.00
C ILE A 152 -19.22 6.88 -9.32
N PHE A 153 -18.64 7.78 -10.08
CA PHE A 153 -18.25 9.10 -9.59
C PHE A 153 -19.44 10.06 -9.74
N VAL A 154 -19.92 10.61 -8.61
CA VAL A 154 -21.14 11.43 -8.58
C VAL A 154 -20.80 12.90 -8.41
N VAL A 155 -21.31 13.70 -9.34
CA VAL A 155 -21.30 15.17 -9.29
C VAL A 155 -22.73 15.70 -9.39
N ASP A 156 -22.99 16.90 -8.90
CA ASP A 156 -24.33 17.54 -8.94
C ASP A 156 -24.34 18.90 -9.67
N GLY A 157 -23.34 19.10 -10.53
CA GLY A 157 -23.13 20.30 -11.33
C GLY A 157 -21.81 20.23 -12.05
N ASP A 158 -21.19 21.38 -12.30
CA ASP A 158 -19.83 21.43 -12.86
C ASP A 158 -18.82 20.90 -11.85
N MET A 159 -17.79 20.24 -12.36
CA MET A 159 -16.77 19.57 -11.54
C MET A 159 -15.76 20.60 -11.00
N THR A 160 -15.50 20.56 -9.69
CA THR A 160 -14.41 21.31 -9.07
C THR A 160 -13.04 20.70 -9.38
N ASP A 161 -11.96 21.46 -9.21
CA ASP A 161 -10.60 20.94 -9.41
C ASP A 161 -10.28 19.79 -8.43
N SER A 162 -10.76 19.88 -7.19
CA SER A 162 -10.63 18.80 -6.20
C SER A 162 -11.33 17.51 -6.62
N GLU A 163 -12.50 17.60 -7.24
CA GLU A 163 -13.24 16.45 -7.76
C GLU A 163 -12.53 15.87 -8.98
N LEU A 164 -11.97 16.72 -9.84
CA LEU A 164 -11.19 16.28 -11.00
C LEU A 164 -9.91 15.54 -10.58
N ASP A 165 -9.20 16.01 -9.57
CA ASP A 165 -8.00 15.36 -9.05
C ASP A 165 -8.34 14.01 -8.38
N ALA A 166 -9.45 13.92 -7.67
CA ALA A 166 -9.94 12.67 -7.12
C ALA A 166 -10.35 11.69 -8.23
N LEU A 167 -11.05 12.16 -9.27
CA LEU A 167 -11.39 11.36 -10.44
C LEU A 167 -10.14 10.83 -11.16
N ARG A 168 -9.13 11.68 -11.36
CA ARG A 168 -7.84 11.27 -11.93
C ARG A 168 -7.21 10.14 -11.11
N THR A 169 -7.18 10.26 -9.80
CA THR A 169 -6.65 9.23 -8.91
C THR A 169 -7.37 7.90 -9.09
N VAL A 170 -8.71 7.91 -9.12
CA VAL A 170 -9.53 6.71 -9.32
C VAL A 170 -9.26 6.06 -10.69
N VAL A 171 -9.24 6.85 -11.76
CA VAL A 171 -8.99 6.37 -13.13
C VAL A 171 -7.57 5.79 -13.29
N HIS A 172 -6.56 6.44 -12.70
CA HIS A 172 -5.17 5.96 -12.76
C HIS A 172 -4.95 4.64 -12.02
N GLN A 173 -5.84 4.26 -11.09
CA GLN A 173 -5.82 2.94 -10.47
C GLN A 173 -6.36 1.82 -11.39
N GLY A 174 -6.73 2.16 -12.63
CA GLY A 174 -7.16 1.18 -13.63
C GLY A 174 -8.57 0.62 -13.41
N ARG A 175 -9.41 1.30 -12.63
CA ARG A 175 -10.82 0.90 -12.45
C ARG A 175 -11.70 1.56 -13.50
N PRO A 176 -12.72 0.85 -14.05
CA PRO A 176 -13.76 1.49 -14.85
C PRO A 176 -14.52 2.50 -13.99
N VAL A 177 -14.78 3.67 -14.58
CA VAL A 177 -15.50 4.75 -13.91
C VAL A 177 -16.65 5.20 -14.77
N LEU A 178 -17.83 5.33 -14.17
CA LEU A 178 -18.98 6.07 -14.73
C LEU A 178 -19.11 7.39 -13.98
N LEU A 179 -19.28 8.48 -14.69
CA LEU A 179 -19.58 9.79 -14.12
C LEU A 179 -21.08 10.02 -14.14
N ALA A 180 -21.69 10.07 -12.96
CA ALA A 180 -23.12 10.38 -12.80
C ALA A 180 -23.32 11.85 -12.47
N LEU A 181 -23.89 12.63 -13.41
CA LEU A 181 -24.37 13.98 -13.16
C LEU A 181 -25.75 13.87 -12.50
N ASN A 182 -25.76 13.88 -11.18
CA ASN A 182 -26.99 13.75 -10.38
C ASN A 182 -27.73 15.07 -10.24
N LYS A 183 -28.97 15.00 -9.78
CA LYS A 183 -29.88 16.13 -9.65
C LYS A 183 -30.16 16.84 -11.00
N SER A 184 -30.17 16.05 -12.09
CA SER A 184 -30.44 16.57 -13.44
C SER A 184 -31.83 17.26 -13.56
N ASP A 185 -32.78 16.91 -12.68
CA ASP A 185 -34.09 17.54 -12.55
C ASP A 185 -34.05 19.03 -12.19
N ARG A 186 -32.90 19.55 -11.75
CA ARG A 186 -32.69 20.95 -11.36
C ARG A 186 -32.29 21.85 -12.52
N PHE A 187 -31.95 21.28 -13.66
CA PHE A 187 -31.43 21.97 -14.84
C PHE A 187 -32.43 21.91 -15.98
N THR A 188 -32.47 22.96 -16.77
CA THR A 188 -33.15 22.94 -18.08
C THR A 188 -32.36 22.08 -19.07
N ALA A 189 -32.98 21.69 -20.17
CA ALA A 189 -32.31 20.88 -21.20
C ALA A 189 -31.03 21.56 -21.72
N ASP A 190 -31.08 22.88 -21.99
CA ASP A 190 -29.93 23.64 -22.47
C ASP A 190 -28.79 23.74 -21.42
N GLU A 191 -29.12 23.86 -20.16
CA GLU A 191 -28.16 23.89 -19.07
C GLU A 191 -27.50 22.50 -18.88
N LEU A 192 -28.30 21.43 -18.96
CA LEU A 192 -27.84 20.07 -18.86
C LEU A 192 -26.86 19.73 -19.99
N ASP A 193 -27.17 20.15 -21.24
CA ASP A 193 -26.28 19.95 -22.39
C ASP A 193 -24.96 20.72 -22.19
N ARG A 194 -25.00 21.98 -21.70
CA ARG A 194 -23.79 22.75 -21.39
C ARG A 194 -22.96 22.09 -20.30
N LEU A 195 -23.58 21.58 -19.23
CA LEU A 195 -22.89 20.86 -18.16
C LEU A 195 -22.24 19.57 -18.68
N ARG A 196 -22.94 18.80 -19.51
CA ARG A 196 -22.38 17.60 -20.16
C ARG A 196 -21.18 17.94 -21.03
N MET A 197 -21.24 19.01 -21.82
CA MET A 197 -20.11 19.47 -22.63
C MET A 197 -18.93 19.91 -21.74
N SER A 198 -19.18 20.67 -20.67
CA SER A 198 -18.15 21.07 -19.72
C SER A 198 -17.47 19.85 -19.07
N LEU A 199 -18.25 18.90 -18.57
CA LEU A 199 -17.74 17.68 -17.97
C LEU A 199 -16.95 16.86 -18.99
N THR A 200 -17.43 16.72 -20.21
CA THR A 200 -16.71 16.01 -21.29
C THR A 200 -15.36 16.65 -21.56
N THR A 201 -15.30 17.99 -21.64
CA THR A 201 -14.06 18.73 -21.88
C THR A 201 -13.08 18.57 -20.70
N ARG A 202 -13.57 18.68 -19.45
CA ARG A 202 -12.74 18.57 -18.25
C ARG A 202 -12.21 17.17 -18.01
N THR A 203 -12.94 16.14 -18.45
CA THR A 203 -12.55 14.73 -18.31
C THR A 203 -11.93 14.15 -19.60
N GLU A 204 -11.57 14.99 -20.55
CA GLU A 204 -10.89 14.57 -21.77
C GLU A 204 -9.61 13.80 -21.46
N GLY A 205 -9.44 12.64 -22.11
CA GLY A 205 -8.34 11.73 -21.83
C GLY A 205 -8.46 10.88 -20.55
N LEU A 206 -9.50 11.11 -19.73
CA LEU A 206 -9.80 10.31 -18.56
C LEU A 206 -11.01 9.41 -18.75
N LEU A 207 -12.10 9.95 -19.28
CA LEU A 207 -13.35 9.23 -19.51
C LEU A 207 -13.84 9.45 -20.93
N ALA A 208 -14.45 8.42 -21.50
CA ALA A 208 -15.17 8.55 -22.76
C ALA A 208 -16.52 9.28 -22.54
N PRO A 209 -17.00 10.13 -23.46
CA PRO A 209 -18.23 10.89 -23.30
C PRO A 209 -19.46 10.03 -22.98
N GLU A 210 -19.53 8.80 -23.48
CA GLU A 210 -20.58 7.82 -23.21
C GLU A 210 -20.59 7.29 -21.77
N HIS A 211 -19.54 7.54 -21.00
CA HIS A 211 -19.47 7.22 -19.57
C HIS A 211 -19.99 8.34 -18.67
N ILE A 212 -20.45 9.46 -19.25
CA ILE A 212 -21.06 10.57 -18.53
C ILE A 212 -22.57 10.47 -18.65
N VAL A 213 -23.26 10.15 -17.55
CA VAL A 213 -24.69 9.87 -17.51
C VAL A 213 -25.39 10.85 -16.59
N ALA A 214 -26.43 11.55 -17.08
CA ALA A 214 -27.28 12.38 -16.27
C ALA A 214 -28.35 11.53 -15.57
N VAL A 215 -28.57 11.80 -14.27
CA VAL A 215 -29.52 11.07 -13.43
C VAL A 215 -30.24 12.02 -12.46
N ALA A 216 -31.43 11.64 -11.99
CA ALA A 216 -32.13 12.27 -10.91
C ALA A 216 -32.51 11.22 -9.87
N ALA A 217 -31.64 11.00 -8.89
CA ALA A 217 -31.81 9.94 -7.89
C ALA A 217 -32.94 10.23 -6.89
N ASP A 218 -33.15 11.51 -6.59
CA ASP A 218 -34.17 11.99 -5.66
C ASP A 218 -34.71 13.33 -6.19
N PRO A 219 -35.54 13.28 -7.28
CA PRO A 219 -36.01 14.47 -7.94
C PRO A 219 -36.98 15.24 -7.05
N ARG A 220 -36.96 16.58 -7.19
CA ARG A 220 -37.88 17.44 -6.46
C ARG A 220 -39.34 17.14 -6.83
N PRO A 221 -40.25 17.17 -5.85
CA PRO A 221 -41.69 17.06 -6.14
C PRO A 221 -42.14 18.09 -7.16
N GLN A 222 -43.04 17.69 -8.02
CA GLN A 222 -43.63 18.58 -9.01
C GLN A 222 -44.86 19.24 -8.41
N LEU A 223 -44.91 20.58 -8.47
CA LEU A 223 -46.10 21.32 -8.13
C LEU A 223 -47.11 21.18 -9.28
N VAL A 224 -48.24 20.53 -9.00
CA VAL A 224 -49.33 20.36 -9.94
C VAL A 224 -50.42 21.33 -9.51
N VAL A 225 -50.81 22.22 -10.41
CA VAL A 225 -51.96 23.13 -10.20
C VAL A 225 -53.16 22.51 -10.91
N GLU A 226 -54.08 22.00 -10.13
CA GLU A 226 -55.35 21.48 -10.62
C GLU A 226 -56.39 22.62 -10.57
N VAL A 227 -57.02 22.92 -11.71
CA VAL A 227 -58.07 23.93 -11.80
C VAL A 227 -59.40 23.19 -11.90
N ASP A 228 -60.26 23.40 -10.92
CA ASP A 228 -61.60 22.80 -10.91
C ASP A 228 -62.57 23.47 -11.92
N ALA A 229 -63.75 22.89 -12.08
CA ALA A 229 -64.75 23.42 -13.02
C ALA A 229 -65.25 24.83 -12.64
N ASP A 230 -65.02 25.26 -11.40
CA ASP A 230 -65.35 26.60 -10.89
C ASP A 230 -64.20 27.60 -10.97
N GLY A 231 -63.07 27.19 -11.59
CA GLY A 231 -61.89 28.03 -11.76
C GLY A 231 -61.02 28.17 -10.51
N ARG A 232 -61.22 27.35 -9.47
CA ARG A 232 -60.37 27.35 -8.28
C ARG A 232 -59.11 26.55 -8.51
N GLU A 233 -57.98 27.15 -8.19
CA GLU A 233 -56.67 26.52 -8.28
C GLU A 233 -56.36 25.81 -6.96
N THR A 234 -56.04 24.53 -7.05
CA THR A 234 -55.51 23.72 -5.94
C THR A 234 -54.09 23.31 -6.28
N GLN A 235 -53.14 23.67 -5.45
CA GLN A 235 -51.73 23.29 -5.61
C GLN A 235 -51.48 22.00 -4.83
N THR A 236 -51.02 20.98 -5.53
CA THR A 236 -50.67 19.68 -4.94
C THR A 236 -49.25 19.34 -5.31
N GLU A 237 -48.45 18.97 -4.34
CA GLU A 237 -47.12 18.42 -4.59
C GLU A 237 -47.24 16.93 -4.97
N ARG A 238 -46.66 16.56 -6.10
CA ARG A 238 -46.60 15.17 -6.57
C ARG A 238 -45.16 14.72 -6.62
N ASP A 239 -44.84 13.64 -5.90
CA ASP A 239 -43.53 13.00 -5.95
C ASP A 239 -43.23 12.52 -7.37
N ARG A 240 -41.99 12.69 -7.78
CA ARG A 240 -41.49 12.22 -9.07
C ARG A 240 -40.65 10.95 -8.83
N PRO A 241 -40.81 9.92 -9.67
CA PRO A 241 -39.96 8.74 -9.58
C PRO A 241 -38.49 9.11 -9.90
N ALA A 242 -37.56 8.41 -9.29
CA ALA A 242 -36.13 8.52 -9.63
C ALA A 242 -35.92 8.20 -11.11
N ASP A 243 -35.09 9.01 -11.76
CA ASP A 243 -34.65 8.81 -13.15
C ASP A 243 -33.19 8.36 -13.14
N VAL A 244 -32.99 7.05 -13.13
CA VAL A 244 -31.66 6.39 -13.11
C VAL A 244 -31.53 5.31 -14.18
N GLU A 245 -32.49 5.25 -15.10
CA GLU A 245 -32.59 4.18 -16.10
C GLU A 245 -31.40 4.17 -17.05
N ALA A 246 -30.96 5.32 -17.54
CA ALA A 246 -29.79 5.43 -18.41
C ALA A 246 -28.52 4.90 -17.71
N LEU A 247 -28.35 5.17 -16.41
CA LEU A 247 -27.23 4.65 -15.63
C LEU A 247 -27.36 3.15 -15.41
N ARG A 248 -28.57 2.64 -15.17
CA ARG A 248 -28.81 1.18 -15.05
C ARG A 248 -28.42 0.44 -16.32
N LEU A 249 -28.84 0.93 -17.47
CA LEU A 249 -28.50 0.33 -18.76
C LEU A 249 -26.99 0.32 -18.99
N LYS A 250 -26.33 1.43 -18.71
CA LYS A 250 -24.88 1.54 -18.87
C LYS A 250 -24.10 0.61 -17.93
N LEU A 251 -24.54 0.53 -16.66
CA LEU A 251 -24.02 -0.43 -15.69
C LEU A 251 -24.21 -1.85 -16.18
N TRP A 252 -25.40 -2.18 -16.68
CA TRP A 252 -25.70 -3.50 -17.23
C TRP A 252 -24.79 -3.87 -18.38
N ASP A 253 -24.60 -2.98 -19.35
CA ASP A 253 -23.71 -3.21 -20.48
C ASP A 253 -22.28 -3.54 -20.01
N ILE A 254 -21.71 -2.72 -19.12
CA ILE A 254 -20.36 -2.95 -18.61
C ILE A 254 -20.28 -4.28 -17.83
N ILE A 255 -21.25 -4.58 -16.98
CA ILE A 255 -21.24 -5.77 -16.16
C ILE A 255 -21.44 -7.03 -17.03
N ASN A 256 -22.31 -6.96 -18.03
CA ASN A 256 -22.60 -8.08 -18.93
C ASN A 256 -21.40 -8.43 -19.81
N ASP A 257 -20.72 -7.42 -20.36
CA ASP A 257 -19.65 -7.61 -21.31
C ASP A 257 -18.30 -7.94 -20.61
N GLU A 258 -18.01 -7.32 -19.49
CA GLU A 258 -16.70 -7.34 -18.85
C GLU A 258 -16.68 -7.82 -17.40
N GLY A 259 -17.82 -8.02 -16.75
CA GLY A 259 -17.91 -8.21 -15.30
C GLY A 259 -16.93 -9.26 -14.73
N LYS A 260 -16.82 -10.45 -15.34
CA LYS A 260 -15.85 -11.47 -14.88
C LYS A 260 -14.41 -11.05 -15.11
N THR A 261 -14.16 -10.36 -16.21
CA THR A 261 -12.82 -9.85 -16.54
C THR A 261 -12.41 -8.76 -15.56
N LEU A 262 -13.35 -7.88 -15.17
CA LEU A 262 -13.14 -6.83 -14.18
C LEU A 262 -12.79 -7.41 -12.81
N VAL A 263 -13.56 -8.38 -12.33
CA VAL A 263 -13.29 -9.04 -11.04
C VAL A 263 -11.91 -9.72 -11.06
N ALA A 264 -11.56 -10.42 -12.15
CA ALA A 264 -10.25 -11.06 -12.28
C ALA A 264 -9.10 -10.05 -12.36
N LEU A 265 -9.27 -8.95 -13.11
CA LEU A 265 -8.29 -7.88 -13.21
C LEU A 265 -8.07 -7.22 -11.85
N ASN A 266 -9.15 -6.90 -11.13
CA ASN A 266 -9.07 -6.27 -9.83
C ASN A 266 -8.39 -7.17 -8.79
N ALA A 267 -8.68 -8.47 -8.80
CA ALA A 267 -7.99 -9.42 -7.96
C ALA A 267 -6.49 -9.51 -8.28
N SER A 268 -6.13 -9.44 -9.56
CA SER A 268 -4.73 -9.47 -9.99
C SER A 268 -3.99 -8.19 -9.58
N LEU A 269 -4.62 -7.02 -9.72
CA LEU A 269 -4.06 -5.74 -9.26
C LEU A 269 -3.92 -5.71 -7.75
N PHE A 270 -4.92 -6.19 -7.01
CA PHE A 270 -4.89 -6.33 -5.56
C PHE A 270 -3.75 -7.26 -5.11
N ALA A 271 -3.59 -8.42 -5.75
CA ALA A 271 -2.52 -9.36 -5.45
C ALA A 271 -1.13 -8.75 -5.70
N SER A 272 -0.98 -7.98 -6.78
CA SER A 272 0.28 -7.28 -7.10
C SER A 272 0.62 -6.21 -6.06
N ASP A 273 -0.34 -5.35 -5.72
CA ASP A 273 -0.14 -4.29 -4.73
C ASP A 273 0.15 -4.85 -3.33
N LEU A 274 -0.60 -5.88 -2.92
CA LEU A 274 -0.36 -6.59 -1.67
C LEU A 274 1.01 -7.27 -1.64
N SER A 275 1.44 -7.91 -2.74
CA SER A 275 2.76 -8.52 -2.85
C SER A 275 3.87 -7.51 -2.62
N ASP A 276 3.75 -6.32 -3.20
CA ASP A 276 4.69 -5.22 -3.01
C ASP A 276 4.71 -4.71 -1.56
N GLN A 277 3.55 -4.57 -0.93
CA GLN A 277 3.44 -4.16 0.47
C GLN A 277 4.05 -5.20 1.41
N VAL A 278 3.70 -6.47 1.22
CA VAL A 278 4.26 -7.61 1.98
C VAL A 278 5.78 -7.67 1.78
N GLY A 279 6.26 -7.54 0.54
CA GLY A 279 7.68 -7.51 0.22
C GLY A 279 8.44 -6.41 0.98
N ARG A 280 7.90 -5.18 1.01
CA ARG A 280 8.48 -4.07 1.78
C ARG A 280 8.52 -4.34 3.28
N ARG A 281 7.44 -4.88 3.86
CA ARG A 281 7.38 -5.22 5.30
C ARG A 281 8.34 -6.33 5.67
N ILE A 282 8.44 -7.37 4.83
CA ILE A 282 9.41 -8.46 5.01
C ILE A 282 10.83 -7.91 4.98
N LEU A 283 11.14 -7.05 4.02
CA LEU A 283 12.47 -6.44 3.90
C LEU A 283 12.80 -5.59 5.13
N ALA A 284 11.87 -4.76 5.60
CA ALA A 284 12.04 -3.95 6.80
C ALA A 284 12.30 -4.81 8.05
N ALA A 285 11.54 -5.89 8.24
CA ALA A 285 11.73 -6.81 9.35
C ALA A 285 13.08 -7.55 9.26
N ARG A 286 13.49 -7.98 8.06
CA ARG A 286 14.81 -8.59 7.83
C ARG A 286 15.94 -7.60 8.15
N GLN A 287 15.80 -6.34 7.79
CA GLN A 287 16.75 -5.27 8.13
C GLN A 287 16.89 -5.09 9.65
N GLU A 288 15.78 -5.06 10.38
CA GLU A 288 15.79 -4.94 11.84
C GLU A 288 16.48 -6.13 12.52
N ILE A 289 16.15 -7.36 12.09
CA ILE A 289 16.79 -8.59 12.58
C ILE A 289 18.27 -8.59 12.23
N GLY A 290 18.62 -8.21 11.00
CA GLY A 290 19.99 -8.10 10.52
C GLY A 290 20.81 -7.10 11.32
N GLU A 291 20.20 -5.98 11.72
CA GLU A 291 20.87 -5.00 12.56
C GLU A 291 21.14 -5.51 13.98
N LYS A 292 20.15 -6.16 14.61
CA LYS A 292 20.33 -6.80 15.93
C LYS A 292 21.43 -7.86 15.88
N LEU A 293 21.43 -8.69 14.83
CA LEU A 293 22.46 -9.70 14.59
C LEU A 293 23.85 -9.06 14.45
N THR A 294 23.95 -8.03 13.60
CA THR A 294 25.21 -7.29 13.40
C THR A 294 25.76 -6.74 14.70
N ARG A 295 24.93 -6.07 15.51
CA ARG A 295 25.34 -5.56 16.83
C ARG A 295 25.84 -6.64 17.77
N THR A 296 25.18 -7.82 17.75
CA THR A 296 25.61 -8.97 18.57
C THR A 296 27.02 -9.45 18.19
N TYR A 297 27.30 -9.56 16.89
CA TYR A 297 28.63 -9.94 16.40
C TYR A 297 29.68 -8.86 16.67
N CYS A 298 29.33 -7.59 16.49
CA CYS A 298 30.21 -6.46 16.81
C CYS A 298 30.61 -6.45 18.28
N LEU A 299 29.64 -6.67 19.16
CA LEU A 299 29.90 -6.69 20.61
C LEU A 299 30.77 -7.90 20.98
N GLY A 300 30.47 -9.09 20.44
CA GLY A 300 31.26 -10.30 20.65
C GLY A 300 32.71 -10.10 20.24
N LYS A 301 32.96 -9.58 19.03
CA LYS A 301 34.31 -9.30 18.52
C LYS A 301 34.99 -8.18 19.30
N GLY A 302 34.28 -7.08 19.62
CA GLY A 302 34.83 -5.98 20.40
C GLY A 302 35.29 -6.40 21.79
N VAL A 303 34.52 -7.26 22.47
CA VAL A 303 34.90 -7.86 23.76
C VAL A 303 36.06 -8.80 23.62
N ALA A 304 36.05 -9.70 22.62
CA ALA A 304 37.16 -10.65 22.39
C ALA A 304 38.50 -9.93 22.16
N VAL A 305 38.51 -8.86 21.34
CA VAL A 305 39.71 -8.05 21.06
C VAL A 305 40.14 -7.27 22.30
N ALA A 306 39.21 -6.77 23.13
CA ALA A 306 39.54 -6.09 24.36
C ALA A 306 40.19 -7.01 25.42
N PHE A 307 39.83 -8.29 25.46
CA PHE A 307 40.43 -9.27 26.40
C PHE A 307 41.76 -9.85 25.93
N ASN A 308 42.04 -9.91 24.62
CA ASN A 308 43.23 -10.57 24.08
C ASN A 308 43.97 -9.64 23.11
N PRO A 309 44.87 -8.78 23.58
CA PRO A 309 45.53 -7.76 22.75
C PRO A 309 46.69 -8.30 21.90
N LEU A 310 46.74 -9.62 21.56
CA LEU A 310 47.81 -10.20 20.77
C LEU A 310 47.67 -9.99 19.25
N PRO A 311 48.70 -9.44 18.56
CA PRO A 311 48.49 -8.69 17.29
C PRO A 311 48.35 -9.54 16.01
N VAL A 312 48.64 -10.81 15.96
CA VAL A 312 48.74 -11.53 14.67
C VAL A 312 47.83 -12.76 14.55
N ALA A 313 47.67 -13.57 15.59
CA ALA A 313 46.74 -14.72 15.54
C ALA A 313 45.25 -14.27 15.50
N ASP A 314 44.99 -13.08 15.97
CA ASP A 314 43.64 -12.50 16.08
C ASP A 314 43.07 -11.99 14.76
N LEU A 315 43.90 -11.68 13.76
CA LEU A 315 43.43 -11.15 12.47
C LEU A 315 42.58 -12.18 11.70
N PHE A 316 43.02 -13.46 11.72
CA PHE A 316 42.27 -14.57 11.10
C PHE A 316 41.01 -14.92 11.89
N ALA A 317 41.10 -14.93 13.23
CA ALA A 317 39.96 -15.17 14.08
C ALA A 317 38.91 -14.03 13.95
N ALA A 318 39.36 -12.78 13.89
CA ALA A 318 38.56 -11.61 13.67
C ALA A 318 37.85 -11.62 12.31
N ALA A 319 38.55 -12.04 11.24
CA ALA A 319 37.97 -12.20 9.91
C ALA A 319 36.95 -13.37 9.87
N ALA A 320 37.20 -14.46 10.59
CA ALA A 320 36.26 -15.58 10.67
C ALA A 320 34.92 -15.17 11.36
N ILE A 321 34.96 -14.28 12.34
CA ILE A 321 33.78 -13.73 12.97
C ILE A 321 32.94 -12.92 11.97
N ASP A 322 33.56 -12.06 11.16
CA ASP A 322 32.90 -11.27 10.13
C ASP A 322 32.28 -12.17 9.03
N VAL A 323 33.01 -13.21 8.59
CA VAL A 323 32.48 -14.19 7.63
C VAL A 323 31.28 -14.94 8.21
N GLY A 324 31.38 -15.39 9.48
CA GLY A 324 30.27 -16.03 10.20
C GLY A 324 29.02 -15.12 10.29
N MET A 325 29.22 -13.83 10.59
CA MET A 325 28.17 -12.83 10.60
C MET A 325 27.51 -12.71 9.22
N VAL A 326 28.29 -12.61 8.14
CA VAL A 326 27.78 -12.48 6.76
C VAL A 326 27.00 -13.74 6.35
N VAL A 327 27.45 -14.94 6.74
CA VAL A 327 26.69 -16.20 6.53
C VAL A 327 25.34 -16.14 7.26
N HIS A 328 25.31 -15.68 8.52
CA HIS A 328 24.06 -15.57 9.27
C HIS A 328 23.14 -14.48 8.70
N LEU A 329 23.68 -13.32 8.32
CA LEU A 329 22.92 -12.27 7.64
C LEU A 329 22.29 -12.80 6.34
N SER A 330 23.04 -13.57 5.55
CA SER A 330 22.53 -14.13 4.31
C SER A 330 21.31 -15.05 4.51
N ARG A 331 21.25 -15.75 5.64
CA ARG A 331 20.08 -16.56 6.01
C ARG A 331 18.90 -15.70 6.47
N VAL A 332 19.16 -14.59 7.19
CA VAL A 332 18.10 -13.62 7.58
C VAL A 332 17.43 -13.03 6.34
N TYR A 333 18.22 -12.73 5.30
CA TYR A 333 17.68 -12.21 4.03
C TYR A 333 17.14 -13.29 3.09
N ASP A 334 17.17 -14.58 3.50
CA ASP A 334 16.76 -15.73 2.68
C ASP A 334 17.57 -15.87 1.37
N LEU A 335 18.83 -15.48 1.43
CA LEU A 335 19.79 -15.52 0.33
C LEU A 335 21.07 -16.24 0.79
N PRO A 336 21.00 -17.53 1.15
CA PRO A 336 22.10 -18.22 1.80
C PRO A 336 23.39 -18.14 0.99
N LEU A 337 24.48 -17.81 1.67
CA LEU A 337 25.83 -17.79 1.16
C LEU A 337 26.64 -18.93 1.79
N SER A 338 27.47 -19.58 1.00
CA SER A 338 28.52 -20.47 1.50
C SER A 338 29.59 -19.66 2.23
N GLN A 339 30.37 -20.32 3.10
CA GLN A 339 31.52 -19.67 3.77
C GLN A 339 32.51 -19.04 2.77
N LYS A 340 32.72 -19.67 1.60
CA LYS A 340 33.59 -19.15 0.55
C LYS A 340 33.04 -17.85 -0.09
N GLU A 341 31.76 -17.81 -0.36
CA GLU A 341 31.08 -16.60 -0.90
C GLU A 341 31.05 -15.48 0.12
N ALA A 342 30.66 -15.77 1.35
CA ALA A 342 30.69 -14.80 2.45
C ALA A 342 32.11 -14.27 2.70
N GLY A 343 33.14 -15.15 2.63
CA GLY A 343 34.53 -14.74 2.73
C GLY A 343 34.95 -13.77 1.61
N LYS A 344 34.55 -14.06 0.36
CA LYS A 344 34.81 -13.14 -0.77
C LYS A 344 34.10 -11.78 -0.57
N LEU A 345 32.85 -11.80 -0.15
CA LEU A 345 32.07 -10.59 0.12
C LEU A 345 32.72 -9.76 1.22
N THR A 346 33.08 -10.40 2.33
CA THR A 346 33.80 -9.75 3.46
C THR A 346 35.12 -9.13 3.02
N ALA A 347 35.91 -9.85 2.19
CA ALA A 347 37.17 -9.36 1.68
C ALA A 347 37.02 -8.13 0.77
N VAL A 348 36.02 -8.11 -0.11
CA VAL A 348 35.68 -6.92 -0.95
C VAL A 348 35.32 -5.73 -0.06
N ILE A 349 34.44 -5.92 0.92
CA ILE A 349 34.03 -4.86 1.84
C ILE A 349 35.23 -4.32 2.63
N ALA A 350 36.07 -5.22 3.15
CA ALA A 350 37.28 -4.83 3.90
C ALA A 350 38.27 -4.05 3.04
N ALA A 351 38.50 -4.47 1.78
CA ALA A 351 39.38 -3.77 0.86
C ALA A 351 38.92 -2.39 0.51
N GLU A 352 37.63 -2.23 0.18
CA GLU A 352 37.04 -0.91 -0.14
C GLU A 352 37.01 0.00 1.11
N SER A 353 36.70 -0.55 2.29
CA SER A 353 36.75 0.19 3.55
C SER A 353 38.16 0.67 3.87
N ALA A 354 39.18 -0.19 3.69
CA ALA A 354 40.57 0.19 3.90
C ALA A 354 41.06 1.26 2.91
N ALA A 355 40.65 1.17 1.65
CA ALA A 355 40.96 2.19 0.64
C ALA A 355 40.38 3.57 0.96
N LEU A 356 39.15 3.60 1.49
CA LEU A 356 38.45 4.85 1.85
C LEU A 356 38.92 5.44 3.19
N MET A 357 39.24 4.59 4.16
CA MET A 357 39.59 4.99 5.53
C MET A 357 41.11 4.97 5.81
N GLY A 358 41.92 4.48 4.88
CA GLY A 358 43.33 4.13 5.09
C GLY A 358 44.20 5.25 5.67
N THR A 359 44.01 6.49 5.23
CA THR A 359 44.76 7.67 5.76
C THR A 359 44.33 8.02 7.20
N VAL A 360 43.03 7.91 7.49
CA VAL A 360 42.47 8.24 8.81
C VAL A 360 42.84 7.15 9.83
N TRP A 361 42.82 5.86 9.43
CA TRP A 361 43.20 4.76 10.28
C TRP A 361 44.70 4.74 10.57
N ALA A 362 45.53 5.05 9.58
CA ALA A 362 46.98 5.13 9.76
C ALA A 362 47.36 6.23 10.77
N ILE A 363 46.75 7.37 10.72
CA ILE A 363 47.01 8.47 11.66
C ILE A 363 46.58 8.10 13.09
N HIS A 364 45.43 7.44 13.25
CA HIS A 364 44.97 6.99 14.56
C HIS A 364 45.80 5.83 15.13
N PHE A 365 46.26 4.88 14.28
CA PHE A 365 47.14 3.80 14.70
C PHE A 365 48.50 4.34 15.15
N VAL A 366 49.09 5.25 14.41
CA VAL A 366 50.40 5.89 14.75
C VAL A 366 50.27 6.71 16.02
N SER A 367 49.17 7.48 16.20
CA SER A 367 48.95 8.26 17.41
C SER A 367 48.67 7.41 18.63
N SER A 368 48.04 6.26 18.48
CA SER A 368 47.77 5.32 19.58
C SER A 368 49.06 4.56 19.98
N ALA A 369 49.91 4.17 19.01
CA ALA A 369 51.19 3.53 19.27
C ALA A 369 52.19 4.51 19.95
N LEU A 370 52.22 5.79 19.58
CA LEU A 370 53.02 6.81 20.22
C LEU A 370 52.58 7.09 21.65
N LYS A 371 51.29 7.01 21.96
CA LYS A 371 50.76 7.16 23.34
C LYS A 371 51.00 5.95 24.22
N ALA A 372 51.12 4.76 23.64
CA ALA A 372 51.41 3.52 24.39
C ALA A 372 52.85 3.45 24.90
N GLY A 373 53.77 4.27 24.36
CA GLY A 373 55.17 4.38 24.79
C GLY A 373 55.41 5.19 26.06
N THR A 374 54.38 5.86 26.60
CA THR A 374 54.51 6.70 27.78
C THR A 374 53.48 6.33 28.85
N ALA A 375 53.94 5.58 29.83
CA ALA A 375 53.37 5.35 31.16
C ALA A 375 52.23 4.31 31.31
N GLY A 376 52.51 3.30 31.98
CA GLY A 376 51.91 2.20 32.77
C GLY A 376 50.52 2.32 33.41
N LEU A 377 49.62 3.17 32.95
CA LEU A 377 48.29 3.39 33.58
C LEU A 377 47.10 3.19 32.64
N SER A 378 47.22 2.50 31.51
CA SER A 378 46.14 2.51 30.54
C SER A 378 45.78 1.19 29.85
N THR A 379 46.03 0.03 30.41
CA THR A 379 45.69 -1.27 29.78
C THR A 379 44.17 -1.39 29.55
N VAL A 380 43.33 -0.93 30.47
CA VAL A 380 41.87 -0.99 30.33
C VAL A 380 41.36 0.07 29.33
N VAL A 381 41.97 1.27 29.30
CA VAL A 381 41.57 2.34 28.37
C VAL A 381 41.98 1.99 26.93
N THR A 382 43.18 1.39 26.76
CA THR A 382 43.66 0.93 25.45
C THR A 382 42.91 -0.32 24.97
N ALA A 383 42.58 -1.25 25.85
CA ALA A 383 41.77 -2.43 25.53
C ALA A 383 40.34 -2.01 25.05
N GLY A 384 39.70 -1.10 25.77
CA GLY A 384 38.37 -0.58 25.35
C GLY A 384 38.42 0.19 24.02
N ALA A 385 39.51 0.90 23.73
CA ALA A 385 39.67 1.60 22.44
C ALA A 385 39.89 0.63 21.27
N GLN A 386 40.69 -0.41 21.46
CA GLN A 386 40.92 -1.47 20.45
C GLN A 386 39.65 -2.28 20.19
N GLY A 387 38.90 -2.63 21.26
CA GLY A 387 37.59 -3.28 21.16
C GLY A 387 36.56 -2.44 20.40
N ALA A 388 36.54 -1.14 20.63
CA ALA A 388 35.64 -0.23 19.92
C ALA A 388 35.96 -0.12 18.42
N ILE A 389 37.25 -0.13 18.06
CA ILE A 389 37.68 -0.15 16.65
C ILE A 389 37.26 -1.47 15.98
N ALA A 390 37.45 -2.59 16.64
CA ALA A 390 37.03 -3.89 16.17
C ALA A 390 35.49 -3.96 16.00
N TYR A 391 34.75 -3.42 16.96
CA TYR A 391 33.29 -3.25 16.87
C TYR A 391 32.92 -2.45 15.61
N TYR A 392 33.50 -1.25 15.42
CA TYR A 392 33.19 -0.38 14.30
C TYR A 392 33.49 -1.03 12.95
N SER A 393 34.63 -1.72 12.82
CA SER A 393 34.97 -2.39 11.55
C SER A 393 33.95 -3.47 11.19
N THR A 394 33.54 -4.29 12.16
CA THR A 394 32.51 -5.31 11.99
C THR A 394 31.12 -4.69 11.69
N TYR A 395 30.81 -3.55 12.33
CA TYR A 395 29.57 -2.83 12.08
C TYR A 395 29.47 -2.34 10.62
N VAL A 396 30.56 -1.80 10.08
CA VAL A 396 30.64 -1.41 8.67
C VAL A 396 30.44 -2.63 7.77
N VAL A 397 31.13 -3.75 8.04
CA VAL A 397 30.96 -5.00 7.27
C VAL A 397 29.51 -5.47 7.31
N GLY A 398 28.87 -5.47 8.49
CA GLY A 398 27.49 -5.90 8.66
C GLY A 398 26.49 -5.02 7.92
N LYS A 399 26.66 -3.69 8.01
CA LYS A 399 25.80 -2.71 7.29
C LYS A 399 25.92 -2.86 5.77
N VAL A 400 27.15 -2.96 5.26
CA VAL A 400 27.41 -3.12 3.81
C VAL A 400 26.91 -4.47 3.30
N ALA A 401 27.15 -5.55 4.05
CA ALA A 401 26.64 -6.87 3.69
C ALA A 401 25.10 -6.91 3.72
N GLY A 402 24.48 -6.29 4.72
CA GLY A 402 23.02 -6.14 4.81
C GLY A 402 22.45 -5.39 3.60
N GLU A 403 23.07 -4.31 3.18
CA GLU A 403 22.66 -3.56 2.00
C GLU A 403 22.81 -4.37 0.70
N TYR A 404 23.93 -5.07 0.52
CA TYR A 404 24.15 -5.96 -0.61
C TYR A 404 23.11 -7.09 -0.68
N LEU A 405 22.75 -7.67 0.48
CA LEU A 405 21.77 -8.74 0.57
C LEU A 405 20.34 -8.19 0.37
N SER A 406 20.01 -7.02 0.91
CA SER A 406 18.71 -6.38 0.72
C SER A 406 18.39 -6.08 -0.75
N ARG A 407 19.42 -5.88 -1.56
CA ARG A 407 19.35 -5.69 -3.02
C ARG A 407 19.43 -7.00 -3.82
N GLY A 408 19.19 -8.14 -3.20
CA GLY A 408 19.22 -9.43 -3.89
C GLY A 408 20.61 -9.88 -4.35
N LYS A 409 21.65 -9.70 -3.54
CA LYS A 409 23.08 -9.96 -3.87
C LYS A 409 23.61 -9.04 -4.98
N SER A 410 23.18 -7.80 -5.00
CA SER A 410 23.61 -6.81 -6.01
C SER A 410 24.26 -5.59 -5.36
N TRP A 411 25.30 -5.09 -6.00
CA TRP A 411 25.94 -3.82 -5.65
C TRP A 411 25.25 -2.60 -6.27
N GLY A 412 24.29 -2.82 -7.18
CA GLY A 412 23.72 -1.76 -8.01
C GLY A 412 24.73 -1.15 -9.00
N ASP A 413 24.34 -0.13 -9.71
CA ASP A 413 25.10 0.48 -10.81
C ASP A 413 26.43 1.12 -10.36
N GLY A 414 26.52 1.54 -9.10
CA GLY A 414 27.72 2.20 -8.54
C GLY A 414 28.80 1.24 -8.06
N GLY A 415 28.54 -0.06 -8.04
CA GLY A 415 29.48 -1.09 -7.57
C GLY A 415 29.80 -1.03 -6.07
N PRO A 416 30.71 -1.91 -5.58
CA PRO A 416 31.00 -2.06 -4.14
C PRO A 416 31.54 -0.78 -3.51
N LYS A 417 32.43 -0.06 -4.20
CA LYS A 417 33.03 1.19 -3.70
C LYS A 417 31.98 2.25 -3.36
N HIS A 418 30.95 2.39 -4.21
CA HIS A 418 29.89 3.36 -4.00
C HIS A 418 29.04 3.02 -2.77
N VAL A 419 28.66 1.76 -2.61
CA VAL A 419 27.87 1.28 -1.48
C VAL A 419 28.64 1.46 -0.16
N VAL A 420 29.91 1.03 -0.13
CA VAL A 420 30.76 1.17 1.05
C VAL A 420 30.94 2.65 1.43
N LYS A 421 31.21 3.53 0.43
CA LYS A 421 31.35 4.95 0.66
C LYS A 421 30.06 5.58 1.20
N SER A 422 28.93 5.30 0.57
CA SER A 422 27.62 5.82 1.02
C SER A 422 27.32 5.43 2.47
N ILE A 423 27.62 4.19 2.87
CA ILE A 423 27.39 3.74 4.24
C ILE A 423 28.35 4.42 5.21
N ILE A 424 29.65 4.52 4.89
CA ILE A 424 30.64 5.17 5.76
C ILE A 424 30.31 6.65 5.94
N ASP A 425 29.95 7.37 4.87
CA ASP A 425 29.62 8.79 4.89
C ASP A 425 28.37 9.10 5.71
N ASN A 426 27.39 8.17 5.76
CA ASN A 426 26.14 8.31 6.51
C ASN A 426 26.24 7.80 7.97
N LEU A 427 27.32 7.11 8.34
CA LEU A 427 27.51 6.63 9.70
C LEU A 427 28.10 7.72 10.60
N ASP A 428 27.41 8.05 11.69
CA ASP A 428 28.00 8.84 12.79
C ASP A 428 29.02 7.97 13.55
N ARG A 429 30.25 8.03 13.04
CA ARG A 429 31.39 7.25 13.56
C ARG A 429 31.62 7.48 15.05
N ASP A 430 31.55 8.74 15.48
CA ASP A 430 31.91 9.11 16.86
C ASP A 430 30.86 8.61 17.85
N SER A 431 29.59 8.66 17.48
CA SER A 431 28.50 8.05 18.24
C SER A 431 28.66 6.53 18.34
N VAL A 432 28.89 5.83 17.22
CA VAL A 432 29.08 4.37 17.21
C VAL A 432 30.27 3.95 18.09
N LEU A 433 31.42 4.64 17.99
CA LEU A 433 32.60 4.34 18.80
C LEU A 433 32.39 4.64 20.28
N LYS A 434 31.63 5.67 20.64
CA LYS A 434 31.29 6.02 22.01
C LYS A 434 30.38 4.95 22.64
N ASP A 435 29.35 4.54 21.93
CA ASP A 435 28.41 3.52 22.38
C ASP A 435 29.11 2.17 22.52
N ALA A 436 29.93 1.79 21.52
CA ALA A 436 30.75 0.57 21.58
C ALA A 436 31.65 0.55 22.82
N ARG A 437 32.37 1.64 23.10
CA ARG A 437 33.21 1.74 24.31
C ARG A 437 32.42 1.54 25.59
N ARG A 438 31.25 2.18 25.68
CA ARG A 438 30.37 2.07 26.86
C ARG A 438 29.89 0.63 27.07
N GLU A 439 29.43 -0.01 26.02
CA GLU A 439 28.92 -1.39 26.09
C GLU A 439 30.02 -2.41 26.40
N ILE A 440 31.21 -2.26 25.79
CA ILE A 440 32.36 -3.12 26.06
C ILE A 440 32.84 -2.94 27.50
N GLN A 441 32.97 -1.68 27.97
CA GLN A 441 33.40 -1.40 29.36
C GLN A 441 32.41 -1.94 30.37
N ALA A 442 31.09 -1.83 30.15
CA ALA A 442 30.09 -2.41 31.01
C ALA A 442 30.27 -3.92 31.19
N ARG A 443 30.63 -4.65 30.10
CA ARG A 443 30.88 -6.09 30.16
C ARG A 443 32.24 -6.49 30.73
N LEU A 444 33.23 -5.60 30.63
CA LEU A 444 34.55 -5.79 31.26
C LEU A 444 34.51 -5.52 32.78
N GLY A 445 33.65 -4.62 33.22
CA GLY A 445 33.51 -4.21 34.65
C GLY A 445 32.59 -5.06 35.49
N THR A 446 31.86 -6.01 34.92
CA THR A 446 30.92 -6.93 35.60
C THR A 446 31.56 -8.21 36.11
N ARG A 447 32.90 -8.28 36.22
CA ARG A 447 33.62 -9.41 36.84
C ARG A 447 34.38 -8.96 38.11
#